data_6cfcf40205a3b8efca0b060669411c79
#
_entry.id   6cfcf40205a3b8efca0b060669411c79
#
_cell.length_a   1.000
_cell.length_b   1.000
_cell.length_c   1.000
_cell.angle_alpha   90.00
_cell.angle_beta   90.00
_cell.angle_gamma   90.00
#
_symmetry.space_group_name_H-M   'P 1'
#
loop_
_entity.id
_entity.type
_entity.pdbx_description
1 polymer ?
#
loop_
_entity_poly.entity_id
_entity_poly.type
_entity_poly.pdbx_seq_one_letter_code
_entity_poly.pdbx_strand_id
1 'polypeptide(L)'
;MKRIQGFTLIELLVVIAIITVLGTLGTTGAAMVQRQAKKTQTTTIMQNVALALEQYKTDMGIYPQTDDSKEISNALTGFVDEPDQKSEKYYKNPNWRGPYYDTDKKHYYHQQNNQAIADAWGNPLNFRILSPEWNKSKFDMWSSGPKGENDNGMKDDVRP
;
A
#
# COMPACT_ATOMS: atom_id res chain seq x y z
N MET A 1 -41.25 -53.61 1.08
CA MET A 1 -40.13 -53.16 1.99
C MET A 1 -39.03 -52.60 1.14
N LYS A 2 -38.74 -51.29 1.29
CA LYS A 2 -37.59 -50.65 0.63
C LYS A 2 -36.30 -51.03 1.38
N ARG A 3 -35.35 -51.70 0.72
CA ARG A 3 -34.02 -52.00 1.32
C ARG A 3 -33.25 -50.68 1.44
N ILE A 4 -32.93 -50.28 2.64
CA ILE A 4 -32.00 -49.19 2.91
C ILE A 4 -30.61 -49.78 2.67
N GLN A 5 -29.92 -49.32 1.63
CA GLN A 5 -28.52 -49.65 1.42
C GLN A 5 -27.69 -48.87 2.42
N GLY A 6 -26.98 -49.57 3.29
CA GLY A 6 -26.03 -48.96 4.26
C GLY A 6 -24.74 -48.56 3.55
N PHE A 7 -24.15 -47.48 3.98
CA PHE A 7 -22.83 -47.01 3.51
C PHE A 7 -21.73 -48.02 3.92
N THR A 8 -20.83 -48.32 3.03
CA THR A 8 -19.71 -49.20 3.34
C THR A 8 -18.59 -48.42 4.02
N LEU A 9 -17.82 -49.08 4.89
CA LEU A 9 -16.70 -48.47 5.62
C LEU A 9 -15.63 -47.94 4.64
N ILE A 10 -15.43 -48.60 3.50
CA ILE A 10 -14.50 -48.19 2.46
C ILE A 10 -14.94 -46.92 1.73
N GLU A 11 -16.25 -46.76 1.47
CA GLU A 11 -16.76 -45.52 0.87
C GLU A 11 -16.53 -44.29 1.77
N LEU A 12 -16.73 -44.46 3.08
CA LEU A 12 -16.43 -43.38 4.03
C LEU A 12 -14.93 -43.05 4.07
N LEU A 13 -14.06 -44.08 4.08
CA LEU A 13 -12.63 -43.93 4.12
C LEU A 13 -12.12 -43.18 2.88
N VAL A 14 -12.61 -43.50 1.69
CA VAL A 14 -12.24 -42.83 0.45
C VAL A 14 -12.66 -41.36 0.46
N VAL A 15 -13.86 -41.05 0.94
CA VAL A 15 -14.37 -39.67 1.05
C VAL A 15 -13.50 -38.83 1.96
N ILE A 16 -13.18 -39.32 3.17
CA ILE A 16 -12.31 -38.55 4.08
C ILE A 16 -10.91 -38.37 3.54
N ALA A 17 -10.36 -39.37 2.83
CA ALA A 17 -9.05 -39.26 2.17
C ALA A 17 -9.05 -38.14 1.11
N ILE A 18 -10.09 -38.06 0.28
CA ILE A 18 -10.20 -37.02 -0.76
C ILE A 18 -10.36 -35.62 -0.11
N ILE A 19 -11.23 -35.49 0.92
CA ILE A 19 -11.41 -34.22 1.63
C ILE A 19 -10.11 -33.75 2.28
N THR A 20 -9.34 -34.67 2.85
CA THR A 20 -8.04 -34.33 3.47
C THR A 20 -7.03 -33.81 2.45
N VAL A 21 -6.94 -34.45 1.27
CA VAL A 21 -6.06 -34.01 0.17
C VAL A 21 -6.49 -32.65 -0.35
N LEU A 22 -7.79 -32.45 -0.60
CA LEU A 22 -8.30 -31.15 -1.09
C LEU A 22 -8.12 -30.03 -0.06
N GLY A 23 -8.28 -30.32 1.23
CA GLY A 23 -8.12 -29.37 2.32
C GLY A 23 -6.68 -28.83 2.43
N THR A 24 -5.67 -29.66 2.17
CA THR A 24 -4.26 -29.22 2.25
C THR A 24 -3.81 -28.33 1.09
N LEU A 25 -4.42 -28.48 -0.09
CA LEU A 25 -4.11 -27.67 -1.27
C LEU A 25 -4.67 -26.24 -1.18
N GLY A 26 -5.75 -26.03 -0.41
CA GLY A 26 -6.45 -24.73 -0.33
C GLY A 26 -5.70 -23.66 0.48
N THR A 27 -4.93 -24.03 1.48
CA THR A 27 -4.37 -23.07 2.45
C THR A 27 -3.12 -22.35 1.96
N THR A 28 -2.25 -23.01 1.20
CA THR A 28 -1.02 -22.40 0.66
C THR A 28 -1.30 -21.43 -0.49
N GLY A 29 -2.32 -21.71 -1.30
CA GLY A 29 -2.72 -20.85 -2.42
C GLY A 29 -3.29 -19.49 -1.97
N ALA A 30 -4.09 -19.47 -0.91
CA ALA A 30 -4.75 -18.26 -0.42
C ALA A 30 -3.75 -17.19 0.07
N ALA A 31 -2.69 -17.58 0.75
CA ALA A 31 -1.66 -16.65 1.24
C ALA A 31 -0.88 -16.00 0.10
N MET A 32 -0.55 -16.76 -0.96
CA MET A 32 0.13 -16.21 -2.13
C MET A 32 -0.76 -15.24 -2.90
N VAL A 33 -2.03 -15.55 -3.08
CA VAL A 33 -3.01 -14.68 -3.74
C VAL A 33 -3.18 -13.37 -2.96
N GLN A 34 -3.31 -13.43 -1.64
CA GLN A 34 -3.42 -12.23 -0.80
C GLN A 34 -2.16 -11.36 -0.89
N ARG A 35 -0.97 -11.96 -0.86
CA ARG A 35 0.29 -11.22 -1.01
C ARG A 35 0.37 -10.53 -2.38
N GLN A 36 0.00 -11.22 -3.44
CA GLN A 36 -0.02 -10.66 -4.80
C GLN A 36 -1.05 -9.53 -4.93
N ALA A 37 -2.24 -9.69 -4.35
CA ALA A 37 -3.27 -8.67 -4.32
C ALA A 37 -2.78 -7.39 -3.61
N LYS A 38 -2.14 -7.53 -2.44
CA LYS A 38 -1.54 -6.39 -1.71
C LYS A 38 -0.41 -5.73 -2.49
N LYS A 39 0.43 -6.51 -3.19
CA LYS A 39 1.48 -5.96 -4.05
C LYS A 39 0.87 -5.10 -5.17
N THR A 40 -0.14 -5.61 -5.88
CA THR A 40 -0.83 -4.88 -6.93
C THR A 40 -1.50 -3.60 -6.39
N GLN A 41 -2.17 -3.70 -5.24
CA GLN A 41 -2.78 -2.54 -4.58
C GLN A 41 -1.73 -1.50 -4.21
N THR A 42 -0.59 -1.89 -3.66
CA THR A 42 0.52 -1.00 -3.33
C THR A 42 1.06 -0.29 -4.57
N THR A 43 1.25 -1.02 -5.68
CA THR A 43 1.67 -0.40 -6.95
C THR A 43 0.66 0.64 -7.43
N THR A 44 -0.64 0.37 -7.32
CA THR A 44 -1.70 1.34 -7.67
C THR A 44 -1.65 2.58 -6.76
N ILE A 45 -1.47 2.41 -5.45
CA ILE A 45 -1.30 3.53 -4.52
C ILE A 45 -0.11 4.39 -4.94
N MET A 46 1.05 3.77 -5.22
CA MET A 46 2.25 4.49 -5.64
C MET A 46 2.07 5.23 -6.96
N GLN A 47 1.37 4.64 -7.94
CA GLN A 47 1.05 5.32 -9.21
C GLN A 47 0.18 6.57 -8.98
N ASN A 48 -0.83 6.47 -8.10
CA ASN A 48 -1.67 7.62 -7.75
C ASN A 48 -0.87 8.71 -7.02
N VAL A 49 0.01 8.32 -6.10
CA VAL A 49 0.90 9.26 -5.40
C VAL A 49 1.89 9.91 -6.37
N ALA A 50 2.42 9.15 -7.32
CA ALA A 50 3.29 9.71 -8.36
C ALA A 50 2.57 10.76 -9.20
N LEU A 51 1.32 10.50 -9.60
CA LEU A 51 0.48 11.47 -10.30
C LEU A 51 0.24 12.72 -9.45
N ALA A 52 -0.06 12.55 -8.17
CA ALA A 52 -0.25 13.66 -7.23
C ALA A 52 1.01 14.53 -7.09
N LEU A 53 2.20 13.91 -7.04
CA LEU A 53 3.49 14.63 -7.02
C LEU A 53 3.73 15.44 -8.30
N GLU A 54 3.36 14.89 -9.48
CA GLU A 54 3.46 15.63 -10.76
C GLU A 54 2.48 16.81 -10.81
N GLN A 55 1.25 16.64 -10.28
CA GLN A 55 0.28 17.73 -10.17
C GLN A 55 0.77 18.83 -9.20
N TYR A 56 1.28 18.42 -8.03
CA TYR A 56 1.90 19.34 -7.08
C TYR A 56 3.00 20.17 -7.75
N LYS A 57 3.92 19.50 -8.48
CA LYS A 57 5.00 20.17 -9.20
C LYS A 57 4.48 21.12 -10.28
N THR A 58 3.39 20.77 -10.96
CA THR A 58 2.79 21.64 -11.99
C THR A 58 2.30 22.96 -11.40
N ASP A 59 1.68 22.92 -10.23
CA ASP A 59 1.16 24.11 -9.56
C ASP A 59 2.24 24.88 -8.79
N MET A 60 3.11 24.17 -8.08
CA MET A 60 4.13 24.76 -7.22
C MET A 60 5.46 25.07 -7.93
N GLY A 61 5.65 24.55 -9.14
CA GLY A 61 6.88 24.68 -9.93
C GLY A 61 8.00 23.70 -9.57
N ILE A 62 7.95 23.08 -8.39
CA ILE A 62 8.94 22.14 -7.88
C ILE A 62 8.27 21.02 -7.10
N TYR A 63 8.95 19.88 -6.96
CA TYR A 63 8.51 18.84 -6.03
C TYR A 63 8.64 19.30 -4.57
N PRO A 64 7.97 18.65 -3.60
CA PRO A 64 8.22 18.89 -2.18
C PRO A 64 9.72 18.76 -1.88
N GLN A 65 10.28 19.73 -1.16
CA GLN A 65 11.73 19.79 -0.91
C GLN A 65 12.10 19.02 0.36
N THR A 66 11.75 17.74 0.40
CA THR A 66 11.96 16.84 1.54
C THR A 66 11.92 15.39 1.08
N ASP A 67 12.57 14.51 1.82
CA ASP A 67 12.46 13.05 1.69
C ASP A 67 11.60 12.45 2.82
N ASP A 68 11.09 13.28 3.72
CA ASP A 68 10.24 12.85 4.83
C ASP A 68 8.84 12.49 4.34
N SER A 69 8.44 11.24 4.59
CA SER A 69 7.16 10.68 4.14
C SER A 69 5.94 11.42 4.68
N LYS A 70 6.03 11.94 5.92
CA LYS A 70 4.96 12.72 6.54
C LYS A 70 4.82 14.09 5.88
N GLU A 71 5.93 14.79 5.70
CA GLU A 71 5.91 16.11 5.06
C GLU A 71 5.42 16.03 3.61
N ILE A 72 5.82 14.99 2.87
CA ILE A 72 5.32 14.75 1.52
C ILE A 72 3.82 14.48 1.54
N SER A 73 3.35 13.61 2.45
CA SER A 73 1.93 13.32 2.59
C SER A 73 1.12 14.57 2.92
N ASN A 74 1.62 15.41 3.84
CA ASN A 74 0.99 16.70 4.18
C ASN A 74 0.94 17.64 2.96
N ALA A 75 2.00 17.66 2.16
CA ALA A 75 2.04 18.48 0.93
C ALA A 75 0.99 18.05 -0.10
N LEU A 76 0.74 16.74 -0.22
CA LEU A 76 -0.20 16.19 -1.19
C LEU A 76 -1.65 16.23 -0.70
N THR A 77 -1.89 15.99 0.58
CA THR A 77 -3.25 15.95 1.16
C THR A 77 -3.73 17.29 1.71
N GLY A 78 -2.79 18.16 2.10
CA GLY A 78 -3.07 19.41 2.78
C GLY A 78 -3.39 19.26 4.27
N PHE A 79 -3.25 18.06 4.83
CA PHE A 79 -3.48 17.80 6.25
C PHE A 79 -2.18 17.87 7.06
N VAL A 80 -2.30 18.15 8.35
CA VAL A 80 -1.24 18.06 9.35
C VAL A 80 -1.76 17.31 10.57
N ASP A 81 -0.94 16.47 11.16
CA ASP A 81 -1.11 15.78 12.44
C ASP A 81 -2.41 14.99 12.66
N GLU A 82 -3.54 15.44 12.12
CA GLU A 82 -4.81 14.69 12.11
C GLU A 82 -5.46 14.76 10.72
N PRO A 83 -6.16 13.70 10.26
CA PRO A 83 -6.72 13.65 8.91
C PRO A 83 -7.75 14.73 8.59
N ASP A 84 -8.25 15.43 9.60
CA ASP A 84 -9.26 16.48 9.44
C ASP A 84 -8.68 17.90 9.71
N GLN A 85 -7.40 17.99 10.12
CA GLN A 85 -6.76 19.28 10.40
C GLN A 85 -6.04 19.82 9.15
N LYS A 86 -6.64 20.83 8.54
CA LYS A 86 -6.07 21.50 7.37
C LYS A 86 -4.81 22.28 7.71
N SER A 87 -3.76 22.08 6.94
CA SER A 87 -2.51 22.82 7.10
C SER A 87 -2.64 24.25 6.60
N GLU A 88 -2.49 25.24 7.47
CA GLU A 88 -2.41 26.64 7.07
C GLU A 88 -1.28 26.89 6.04
N LYS A 89 -0.16 26.17 6.14
CA LYS A 89 0.99 26.25 5.22
C LYS A 89 0.57 26.04 3.78
N TYR A 90 -0.30 25.06 3.52
CA TYR A 90 -0.74 24.72 2.16
C TYR A 90 -1.98 25.52 1.76
N TYR A 91 -3.01 25.55 2.57
CA TYR A 91 -4.29 26.23 2.24
C TYR A 91 -4.15 27.76 2.13
N LYS A 92 -3.17 28.38 2.78
CA LYS A 92 -2.87 29.82 2.62
C LYS A 92 -1.91 30.11 1.46
N ASN A 93 -1.29 29.10 0.84
CA ASN A 93 -0.42 29.29 -0.31
C ASN A 93 -1.25 29.44 -1.60
N PRO A 94 -1.20 30.59 -2.29
CA PRO A 94 -2.03 30.84 -3.47
C PRO A 94 -1.70 29.93 -4.66
N ASN A 95 -0.52 29.33 -4.69
CA ASN A 95 -0.11 28.41 -5.74
C ASN A 95 -0.54 26.96 -5.45
N TRP A 96 -0.84 26.63 -4.20
CA TRP A 96 -1.28 25.28 -3.83
C TRP A 96 -2.76 25.10 -4.16
N ARG A 97 -3.09 24.20 -5.08
CA ARG A 97 -4.45 23.93 -5.57
C ARG A 97 -4.99 22.58 -5.11
N GLY A 98 -4.25 21.89 -4.23
CA GLY A 98 -4.68 20.59 -3.70
C GLY A 98 -5.99 20.61 -2.91
N PRO A 99 -6.40 19.49 -2.33
CA PRO A 99 -5.56 18.27 -2.18
C PRO A 99 -5.30 17.57 -3.52
N TYR A 100 -4.07 17.08 -3.70
CA TYR A 100 -3.66 16.32 -4.89
C TYR A 100 -3.85 14.82 -4.72
N TYR A 101 -3.90 14.38 -3.47
CA TYR A 101 -4.13 12.99 -3.11
C TYR A 101 -5.22 12.91 -2.03
N ASP A 102 -6.31 12.20 -2.35
CA ASP A 102 -7.38 11.92 -1.39
C ASP A 102 -7.13 10.54 -0.79
N THR A 103 -6.93 10.51 0.52
CA THR A 103 -6.70 9.27 1.25
C THR A 103 -7.94 8.89 2.04
N ASP A 104 -8.45 7.69 1.79
CA ASP A 104 -9.31 7.09 2.79
C ASP A 104 -8.45 6.69 4.02
N LYS A 105 -9.09 6.64 5.21
CA LYS A 105 -8.41 6.38 6.49
C LYS A 105 -7.64 5.05 6.54
N LYS A 106 -7.85 4.13 5.60
CA LYS A 106 -7.17 2.84 5.51
C LYS A 106 -5.76 2.91 4.96
N HIS A 107 -5.48 3.91 4.15
CA HIS A 107 -4.19 4.09 3.49
C HIS A 107 -3.39 5.23 4.12
N TYR A 108 -3.72 5.58 5.35
CA TYR A 108 -2.97 6.53 6.15
C TYR A 108 -2.27 5.81 7.29
N TYR A 109 -0.96 5.94 7.37
CA TYR A 109 -0.16 5.37 8.44
C TYR A 109 -0.29 6.21 9.71
N HIS A 110 -0.79 5.59 10.80
CA HIS A 110 -0.98 6.23 12.09
C HIS A 110 -0.12 5.56 13.15
N GLN A 111 1.10 6.01 13.35
CA GLN A 111 1.90 5.55 14.48
C GLN A 111 2.63 6.74 15.13
N GLN A 112 2.40 6.96 16.42
CA GLN A 112 3.12 7.94 17.25
C GLN A 112 3.23 9.35 16.60
N ASN A 113 2.10 9.92 16.15
CA ASN A 113 2.05 11.21 15.44
C ASN A 113 2.74 11.25 14.06
N ASN A 114 3.14 10.12 13.52
CA ASN A 114 3.67 10.03 12.18
C ASN A 114 2.55 9.62 11.24
N GLN A 115 1.97 10.58 10.54
CA GLN A 115 0.90 10.36 9.56
C GLN A 115 1.52 10.43 8.17
N ALA A 116 1.45 9.34 7.43
CA ALA A 116 1.97 9.26 6.08
C ALA A 116 1.07 8.40 5.19
N ILE A 117 1.14 8.59 3.89
CA ILE A 117 0.46 7.71 2.93
C ILE A 117 1.08 6.32 3.06
N ALA A 118 0.22 5.31 3.30
CA ALA A 118 0.62 3.93 3.57
C ALA A 118 0.42 3.02 2.37
N ASP A 119 1.21 1.97 2.32
CA ASP A 119 1.04 0.85 1.41
C ASP A 119 -0.11 -0.08 1.83
N ALA A 120 -0.36 -1.15 1.07
CA ALA A 120 -1.42 -2.12 1.37
C ALA A 120 -1.13 -3.01 2.60
N TRP A 121 0.08 -2.98 3.15
CA TRP A 121 0.45 -3.65 4.41
C TRP A 121 0.35 -2.71 5.61
N GLY A 122 0.16 -1.40 5.39
CA GLY A 122 0.06 -0.38 6.42
C GLY A 122 1.41 0.28 6.77
N ASN A 123 2.46 0.05 5.99
CA ASN A 123 3.74 0.71 6.16
C ASN A 123 3.76 2.04 5.40
N PRO A 124 4.44 3.09 5.90
CA PRO A 124 4.57 4.34 5.17
C PRO A 124 5.33 4.13 3.86
N LEU A 125 4.95 4.87 2.82
CA LEU A 125 5.73 4.95 1.60
C LEU A 125 7.03 5.71 1.87
N ASN A 126 8.11 5.25 1.28
CA ASN A 126 9.42 5.89 1.35
C ASN A 126 9.66 6.72 0.09
N PHE A 127 10.34 7.85 0.25
CA PHE A 127 10.62 8.78 -0.84
C PHE A 127 12.10 9.19 -0.83
N ARG A 128 12.61 9.54 -2.02
CA ARG A 128 13.89 10.19 -2.23
C ARG A 128 13.72 11.19 -3.37
N ILE A 129 13.45 12.43 -2.98
CA ILE A 129 13.17 13.55 -3.91
C ILE A 129 14.39 14.43 -4.08
N LEU A 130 15.12 14.69 -2.99
CA LEU A 130 16.27 15.60 -2.99
C LEU A 130 17.47 15.03 -3.74
N SER A 131 17.65 13.71 -3.72
CA SER A 131 18.77 13.04 -4.38
C SER A 131 18.37 11.68 -4.93
N PRO A 132 17.49 11.63 -5.95
CA PRO A 132 17.01 10.37 -6.50
C PRO A 132 18.15 9.55 -7.13
N GLU A 133 18.18 8.26 -6.85
CA GLU A 133 19.21 7.34 -7.38
C GLU A 133 18.78 6.64 -8.66
N TRP A 134 17.52 6.24 -8.74
CA TRP A 134 17.00 5.44 -9.86
C TRP A 134 16.40 6.33 -10.95
N ASN A 135 15.61 7.32 -10.55
CA ASN A 135 14.97 8.25 -11.46
C ASN A 135 15.51 9.67 -11.30
N LYS A 136 16.73 9.89 -11.78
CA LYS A 136 17.48 11.15 -11.60
C LYS A 136 16.77 12.42 -12.08
N SER A 137 15.74 12.27 -12.91
CA SER A 137 14.99 13.41 -13.45
C SER A 137 13.73 13.75 -12.65
N LYS A 138 13.34 12.91 -11.67
CA LYS A 138 12.09 13.06 -10.93
C LYS A 138 12.29 12.81 -9.44
N PHE A 139 11.92 11.64 -8.98
CA PHE A 139 12.01 11.16 -7.60
C PHE A 139 12.03 9.63 -7.58
N ASP A 140 12.53 9.06 -6.51
CA ASP A 140 12.37 7.64 -6.21
C ASP A 140 11.29 7.47 -5.15
N MET A 141 10.51 6.40 -5.25
CA MET A 141 9.48 6.02 -4.30
C MET A 141 9.41 4.50 -4.19
N TRP A 142 9.22 3.98 -2.99
CA TRP A 142 9.07 2.54 -2.75
C TRP A 142 8.27 2.26 -1.48
N SER A 143 7.76 1.04 -1.37
CA SER A 143 7.13 0.49 -0.18
C SER A 143 8.06 -0.55 0.44
N SER A 144 8.13 -0.60 1.76
CA SER A 144 8.90 -1.60 2.52
C SER A 144 8.30 -3.02 2.46
N GLY A 145 7.21 -3.20 1.72
CA GLY A 145 6.60 -4.51 1.48
C GLY A 145 6.06 -5.20 2.73
N PRO A 146 5.85 -6.52 2.66
CA PRO A 146 5.18 -7.27 3.71
C PRO A 146 5.96 -7.39 5.03
N LYS A 147 7.27 -7.20 5.01
CA LYS A 147 8.09 -7.26 6.22
C LYS A 147 8.18 -5.94 6.96
N GLY A 148 7.92 -4.81 6.27
CA GLY A 148 8.04 -3.48 6.83
C GLY A 148 9.48 -3.03 7.08
N GLU A 149 10.48 -3.80 6.66
CA GLU A 149 11.89 -3.44 6.71
C GLU A 149 12.25 -2.63 5.47
N ASN A 150 12.81 -1.45 5.66
CA ASN A 150 13.21 -0.58 4.56
C ASN A 150 14.60 -0.97 4.04
N ASP A 151 14.65 -1.65 2.92
CA ASP A 151 15.87 -2.04 2.21
C ASP A 151 16.28 -1.03 1.12
N ASN A 152 15.80 0.22 1.19
CA ASN A 152 16.04 1.29 0.19
C ASN A 152 15.59 0.90 -1.22
N GLY A 153 14.45 0.22 -1.33
CA GLY A 153 13.88 -0.24 -2.58
C GLY A 153 14.56 -1.49 -3.15
N MET A 154 15.30 -2.24 -2.36
CA MET A 154 15.90 -3.51 -2.75
C MET A 154 15.13 -4.70 -2.16
N LYS A 155 15.55 -5.91 -2.52
CA LYS A 155 15.00 -7.20 -2.03
C LYS A 155 13.48 -7.31 -2.24
N ASP A 156 12.70 -7.34 -1.14
CA ASP A 156 11.25 -7.49 -1.16
C ASP A 156 10.47 -6.16 -1.15
N ASP A 157 11.18 -5.03 -1.17
CA ASP A 157 10.58 -3.72 -1.36
C ASP A 157 9.84 -3.64 -2.71
N VAL A 158 8.71 -2.93 -2.73
CA VAL A 158 7.89 -2.76 -3.93
C VAL A 158 8.18 -1.40 -4.54
N ARG A 159 8.50 -1.38 -5.84
CA ARG A 159 8.67 -0.15 -6.64
C ARG A 159 7.49 0.04 -7.58
N PRO A 160 7.19 1.28 -8.00
CA PRO A 160 6.14 1.55 -8.97
C PRO A 160 6.41 0.94 -10.35
#